data_c605bd4ca8675e203139ae52f497ebb0
#
_entry.id   c605bd4ca8675e203139ae52f497ebb0
#
_cell.length_a   1.000
_cell.length_b   1.000
_cell.length_c   1.000
_cell.angle_alpha   90.00
_cell.angle_beta   90.00
_cell.angle_gamma   90.00
#
_symmetry.space_group_name_H-M   'P 1'
#
loop_
_entity.id
_entity.type
_entity.pdbx_description
1 polymer ?
#
loop_
_entity_poly.entity_id
_entity_poly.type
_entity_poly.pdbx_seq_one_letter_code
_entity_poly.pdbx_strand_id
1 'polypeptide(L)'
;MIHLAIKYFIRFGQLDIPSVGQLKLLKKEAELIDGVLKSPSEFIEFELNTGVASKQFYQYLGNALDISADQAAIQYAQSWESKFENDQKVMIGNLGVISKTDGTYTWESHFTSSQFYKDIEVGNLPNSEIFETELTAQKNDKWAIWAIAFAVIAILAILLK
;
A
#
# COMPACT_ATOMS: atom_id res chain seq x y z
N MET A 1 -3.27 8.70 -21.88
CA MET A 1 -3.52 7.32 -21.43
C MET A 1 -2.51 6.85 -20.37
N ILE A 2 -1.22 6.74 -20.69
CA ILE A 2 -0.21 6.15 -19.79
C ILE A 2 -0.16 6.81 -18.40
N HIS A 3 -0.26 8.14 -18.32
CA HIS A 3 -0.26 8.84 -17.03
C HIS A 3 -1.48 8.48 -16.13
N LEU A 4 -2.63 8.17 -16.72
CA LEU A 4 -3.81 7.67 -15.99
C LEU A 4 -3.58 6.25 -15.48
N ALA A 5 -2.93 5.42 -16.29
CA ALA A 5 -2.53 4.08 -15.89
C ALA A 5 -1.54 4.11 -14.70
N ILE A 6 -0.58 5.03 -14.71
CA ILE A 6 0.34 5.24 -13.57
C ILE A 6 -0.43 5.68 -12.31
N LYS A 7 -1.41 6.59 -12.43
CA LYS A 7 -2.26 6.97 -11.29
C LYS A 7 -3.07 5.79 -10.75
N TYR A 8 -3.58 4.94 -11.64
CA TYR A 8 -4.26 3.72 -11.26
C TYR A 8 -3.33 2.77 -10.49
N PHE A 9 -2.11 2.55 -11.02
CA PHE A 9 -1.09 1.72 -10.35
C PHE A 9 -0.77 2.21 -8.94
N ILE A 10 -0.54 3.50 -8.75
CA ILE A 10 -0.24 4.08 -7.43
C ILE A 10 -1.39 3.82 -6.44
N ARG A 11 -2.64 3.79 -6.93
CA ARG A 11 -3.81 3.59 -6.08
C ARG A 11 -4.11 2.12 -5.79
N PHE A 12 -3.90 1.23 -6.76
CA PHE A 12 -4.34 -0.15 -6.70
C PHE A 12 -3.19 -1.17 -6.65
N GLY A 13 -1.95 -0.73 -6.85
CA GLY A 13 -0.76 -1.56 -6.75
C GLY A 13 -0.57 -2.54 -7.92
N GLN A 14 -1.38 -2.44 -8.97
CA GLN A 14 -1.31 -3.33 -10.12
C GLN A 14 -1.53 -2.58 -11.43
N LEU A 15 -0.73 -2.88 -12.44
CA LEU A 15 -0.84 -2.33 -13.78
C LEU A 15 -0.54 -3.38 -14.82
N ASP A 16 -1.55 -3.71 -15.62
CA ASP A 16 -1.41 -4.60 -16.78
C ASP A 16 -1.07 -3.78 -18.01
N ILE A 17 -0.01 -4.18 -18.71
CA ILE A 17 0.46 -3.57 -19.95
C ILE A 17 0.24 -4.57 -21.06
N PRO A 18 -0.69 -4.32 -21.99
CA PRO A 18 -1.04 -5.25 -23.05
C PRO A 18 0.18 -5.69 -23.86
N SER A 19 0.33 -6.99 -24.09
CA SER A 19 1.41 -7.63 -24.84
C SER A 19 2.82 -7.47 -24.24
N VAL A 20 2.94 -6.90 -23.04
CA VAL A 20 4.23 -6.64 -22.38
C VAL A 20 4.34 -7.40 -21.08
N GLY A 21 3.39 -7.17 -20.15
CA GLY A 21 3.44 -7.80 -18.85
C GLY A 21 2.63 -7.03 -17.81
N GLN A 22 2.91 -7.32 -16.55
CA GLN A 22 2.21 -6.75 -15.40
C GLN A 22 3.21 -6.21 -14.39
N LEU A 23 2.96 -5.00 -13.89
CA LEU A 23 3.64 -4.44 -12.72
C LEU A 23 2.78 -4.65 -11.48
N LYS A 24 3.40 -5.13 -10.40
CA LYS A 24 2.77 -5.32 -9.09
C LYS A 24 3.59 -4.61 -8.02
N LEU A 25 2.91 -3.87 -7.16
CA LEU A 25 3.51 -3.32 -5.95
C LEU A 25 3.41 -4.38 -4.85
N LEU A 26 4.55 -4.91 -4.46
CA LEU A 26 4.66 -5.88 -3.37
C LEU A 26 5.14 -5.20 -2.11
N LYS A 27 4.66 -5.70 -0.97
CA LYS A 27 5.06 -5.25 0.36
C LYS A 27 5.80 -6.38 1.06
N LYS A 28 6.99 -6.06 1.56
CA LYS A 28 7.71 -6.92 2.48
C LYS A 28 7.50 -6.36 3.88
N GLU A 29 7.00 -7.19 4.78
CA GLU A 29 6.80 -6.82 6.18
C GLU A 29 8.15 -6.63 6.89
N ALA A 30 8.11 -5.96 8.05
CA ALA A 30 9.27 -5.85 8.92
C ALA A 30 9.71 -7.24 9.38
N GLU A 31 11.00 -7.53 9.34
CA GLU A 31 11.57 -8.83 9.68
C GLU A 31 12.76 -8.65 10.63
N LEU A 32 12.83 -9.47 11.69
CA LEU A 32 13.98 -9.47 12.60
C LEU A 32 15.05 -10.43 12.07
N ILE A 33 16.19 -9.90 11.64
CA ILE A 33 17.32 -10.66 11.12
C ILE A 33 18.56 -10.27 11.94
N ASP A 34 19.20 -11.26 12.57
CA ASP A 34 20.45 -11.10 13.32
C ASP A 34 20.42 -9.95 14.36
N GLY A 35 19.28 -9.77 15.06
CA GLY A 35 19.11 -8.72 16.05
C GLY A 35 18.84 -7.33 15.46
N VAL A 36 18.65 -7.23 14.15
CA VAL A 36 18.25 -6.01 13.46
C VAL A 36 16.83 -6.14 12.94
N LEU A 37 15.95 -5.28 13.40
CA LEU A 37 14.60 -5.17 12.84
C LEU A 37 14.70 -4.44 11.50
N LYS A 38 14.62 -5.21 10.42
CA LYS A 38 14.55 -4.68 9.05
C LYS A 38 13.24 -3.95 8.85
N SER A 39 13.32 -2.75 8.29
CA SER A 39 12.13 -1.95 8.02
C SER A 39 11.23 -2.58 6.97
N PRO A 40 9.90 -2.36 7.03
CA PRO A 40 9.01 -2.76 5.96
C PRO A 40 9.41 -2.05 4.66
N SER A 41 9.36 -2.76 3.57
CA SER A 41 9.73 -2.22 2.25
C SER A 41 8.68 -2.53 1.20
N GLU A 42 8.59 -1.65 0.22
CA GLU A 42 7.75 -1.85 -0.95
C GLU A 42 8.66 -1.91 -2.18
N PHE A 43 8.36 -2.78 -3.11
CA PHE A 43 9.09 -2.90 -4.36
C PHE A 43 8.12 -3.25 -5.51
N ILE A 44 8.53 -2.90 -6.71
CA ILE A 44 7.74 -3.18 -7.90
C ILE A 44 8.31 -4.42 -8.58
N GLU A 45 7.48 -5.45 -8.66
CA GLU A 45 7.75 -6.66 -9.42
C GLU A 45 7.17 -6.55 -10.82
N PHE A 46 7.89 -7.06 -11.80
CA PHE A 46 7.44 -7.16 -13.17
C PHE A 46 7.32 -8.63 -13.58
N GLU A 47 6.14 -9.01 -14.00
CA GLU A 47 5.87 -10.35 -14.54
C GLU A 47 5.58 -10.24 -16.04
N LEU A 48 6.30 -11.00 -16.83
CA LEU A 48 5.96 -11.21 -18.25
C LEU A 48 4.64 -11.99 -18.28
N ASN A 49 3.57 -11.32 -18.62
CA ASN A 49 2.25 -11.93 -18.67
C ASN A 49 1.49 -11.44 -19.89
N THR A 50 0.73 -12.36 -20.47
CA THR A 50 -0.22 -12.07 -21.54
C THR A 50 -1.62 -11.77 -21.00
N GLY A 51 -1.76 -11.51 -19.72
CA GLY A 51 -3.02 -11.22 -19.05
C GLY A 51 -3.72 -9.98 -19.63
N VAL A 52 -5.02 -10.01 -19.57
CA VAL A 52 -5.87 -8.86 -19.95
C VAL A 52 -6.13 -8.05 -18.69
N ALA A 53 -5.93 -6.75 -18.77
CA ALA A 53 -6.24 -5.84 -17.67
C ALA A 53 -7.71 -5.99 -17.22
N SER A 54 -7.96 -5.76 -15.94
CA SER A 54 -9.27 -5.95 -15.36
C SER A 54 -10.32 -5.00 -15.98
N LYS A 55 -11.56 -5.45 -16.02
CA LYS A 55 -12.70 -4.60 -16.46
C LYS A 55 -12.77 -3.30 -15.66
N GLN A 56 -12.44 -3.35 -14.37
CA GLN A 56 -12.42 -2.20 -13.48
C GLN A 56 -11.37 -1.14 -13.92
N PHE A 57 -10.21 -1.59 -14.39
CA PHE A 57 -9.20 -0.70 -14.94
C PHE A 57 -9.69 0.05 -16.17
N TYR A 58 -10.32 -0.66 -17.11
CA TYR A 58 -10.85 -0.03 -18.31
C TYR A 58 -12.04 0.89 -18.03
N GLN A 59 -12.88 0.56 -17.04
CA GLN A 59 -13.90 1.49 -16.55
C GLN A 59 -13.31 2.75 -15.94
N TYR A 60 -12.23 2.62 -15.16
CA TYR A 60 -11.52 3.78 -14.61
C TYR A 60 -10.98 4.69 -15.72
N LEU A 61 -10.34 4.11 -16.75
CA LEU A 61 -9.84 4.89 -17.88
C LEU A 61 -10.98 5.52 -18.68
N GLY A 62 -12.04 4.77 -18.94
CA GLY A 62 -13.21 5.25 -19.68
C GLY A 62 -13.88 6.43 -18.98
N ASN A 63 -14.09 6.34 -17.68
CA ASN A 63 -14.64 7.44 -16.88
C ASN A 63 -13.75 8.68 -16.86
N ALA A 64 -12.43 8.50 -16.83
CA ALA A 64 -11.48 9.61 -16.82
C ALA A 64 -11.37 10.33 -18.18
N LEU A 65 -11.78 9.68 -19.27
CA LEU A 65 -11.67 10.17 -20.65
C LEU A 65 -13.02 10.45 -21.31
N ASP A 66 -14.12 10.18 -20.57
CA ASP A 66 -15.50 10.30 -21.07
C ASP A 66 -15.77 9.43 -22.32
N ILE A 67 -15.28 8.16 -22.28
CA ILE A 67 -15.46 7.16 -23.33
C ILE A 67 -15.90 5.82 -22.74
N SER A 68 -16.38 4.91 -23.58
CA SER A 68 -16.74 3.56 -23.12
C SER A 68 -15.49 2.77 -22.67
N ALA A 69 -15.68 1.79 -21.78
CA ALA A 69 -14.59 0.92 -21.32
C ALA A 69 -13.93 0.15 -22.49
N ASP A 70 -14.70 -0.26 -23.49
CA ASP A 70 -14.19 -0.96 -24.67
C ASP A 70 -13.32 -0.04 -25.53
N GLN A 71 -13.74 1.19 -25.73
CA GLN A 71 -12.92 2.21 -26.42
C GLN A 71 -11.64 2.52 -25.63
N ALA A 72 -11.74 2.60 -24.29
CA ALA A 72 -10.58 2.81 -23.44
C ALA A 72 -9.58 1.66 -23.56
N ALA A 73 -10.05 0.41 -23.63
CA ALA A 73 -9.19 -0.77 -23.82
C ALA A 73 -8.42 -0.71 -25.13
N ILE A 74 -9.11 -0.41 -26.23
CA ILE A 74 -8.50 -0.30 -27.55
C ILE A 74 -7.45 0.82 -27.58
N GLN A 75 -7.82 2.02 -27.12
CA GLN A 75 -6.90 3.16 -27.12
C GLN A 75 -5.71 2.94 -26.17
N TYR A 76 -5.91 2.24 -25.07
CA TYR A 76 -4.85 1.90 -24.13
C TYR A 76 -3.82 0.95 -24.76
N ALA A 77 -4.28 -0.12 -25.40
CA ALA A 77 -3.41 -1.04 -26.11
C ALA A 77 -2.62 -0.32 -27.22
N GLN A 78 -3.29 0.45 -28.06
CA GLN A 78 -2.64 1.23 -29.12
C GLN A 78 -1.62 2.23 -28.58
N SER A 79 -1.88 2.85 -27.43
CA SER A 79 -0.93 3.79 -26.83
C SER A 79 0.36 3.14 -26.38
N TRP A 80 0.34 1.90 -25.93
CA TRP A 80 1.53 1.12 -25.57
C TRP A 80 2.25 0.59 -26.80
N GLU A 81 1.52 0.05 -27.77
CA GLU A 81 2.08 -0.44 -29.03
C GLU A 81 2.86 0.67 -29.75
N SER A 82 2.24 1.82 -29.95
CA SER A 82 2.89 3.00 -30.56
C SER A 82 4.13 3.47 -29.78
N LYS A 83 4.14 3.35 -28.45
CA LYS A 83 5.32 3.68 -27.66
C LYS A 83 6.48 2.72 -27.90
N PHE A 84 6.24 1.41 -27.93
CA PHE A 84 7.29 0.42 -28.15
C PHE A 84 7.69 0.25 -29.61
N GLU A 85 6.92 0.79 -30.55
CA GLU A 85 7.34 0.91 -31.95
C GLU A 85 8.35 2.03 -32.15
N ASN A 86 8.17 3.14 -31.44
CA ASN A 86 9.02 4.32 -31.55
C ASN A 86 10.24 4.27 -30.62
N ASP A 87 10.08 3.70 -29.43
CA ASP A 87 11.06 3.74 -28.37
C ASP A 87 11.39 2.31 -27.87
N GLN A 88 12.67 1.93 -27.85
CA GLN A 88 13.12 0.68 -27.24
C GLN A 88 13.02 0.72 -25.70
N LYS A 89 12.87 1.92 -25.12
CA LYS A 89 12.76 2.15 -23.69
C LYS A 89 11.61 3.08 -23.39
N VAL A 90 10.70 2.66 -22.53
CA VAL A 90 9.53 3.44 -22.13
C VAL A 90 9.61 3.73 -20.63
N MET A 91 9.68 5.00 -20.27
CA MET A 91 9.64 5.45 -18.87
C MET A 91 8.21 5.39 -18.34
N ILE A 92 8.05 4.78 -17.16
CA ILE A 92 6.78 4.73 -16.43
C ILE A 92 6.85 5.74 -15.27
N GLY A 93 6.79 7.00 -15.60
CA GLY A 93 6.97 8.09 -14.62
C GLY A 93 8.28 7.92 -13.85
N ASN A 94 8.21 8.10 -12.53
CA ASN A 94 9.35 7.91 -11.62
C ASN A 94 9.45 6.47 -11.08
N LEU A 95 8.61 5.56 -11.56
CA LEU A 95 8.57 4.18 -11.05
C LEU A 95 9.71 3.35 -11.63
N GLY A 96 10.06 3.58 -12.90
CA GLY A 96 11.12 2.85 -13.57
C GLY A 96 10.99 2.88 -15.09
N VAL A 97 11.71 1.98 -15.75
CA VAL A 97 11.82 1.88 -17.22
C VAL A 97 11.54 0.45 -17.68
N ILE A 98 10.69 0.30 -18.68
CA ILE A 98 10.56 -0.95 -19.42
C ILE A 98 11.41 -0.84 -20.69
N SER A 99 12.29 -1.80 -20.89
CA SER A 99 13.14 -1.90 -22.09
C SER A 99 12.74 -3.11 -22.91
N LYS A 100 12.73 -2.95 -24.24
CA LYS A 100 12.49 -4.04 -25.20
C LYS A 100 13.80 -4.37 -25.91
N THR A 101 14.30 -5.60 -25.70
CA THR A 101 15.53 -6.09 -26.34
C THR A 101 15.26 -7.48 -26.91
N ASP A 102 15.51 -7.66 -28.21
CA ASP A 102 15.31 -8.94 -28.92
C ASP A 102 13.92 -9.57 -28.68
N GLY A 103 12.88 -8.73 -28.66
CA GLY A 103 11.51 -9.17 -28.43
C GLY A 103 11.16 -9.49 -26.98
N THR A 104 12.12 -9.38 -26.05
CA THR A 104 11.92 -9.60 -24.62
C THR A 104 11.80 -8.26 -23.89
N TYR A 105 10.89 -8.19 -22.92
CA TYR A 105 10.72 -7.01 -22.07
C TYR A 105 11.44 -7.21 -20.74
N THR A 106 12.13 -6.18 -20.28
CA THR A 106 12.81 -6.13 -18.99
C THR A 106 12.39 -4.87 -18.23
N TRP A 107 12.36 -4.95 -16.91
CA TRP A 107 11.99 -3.86 -16.03
C TRP A 107 13.19 -3.42 -15.19
N GLU A 108 13.44 -2.13 -15.15
CA GLU A 108 14.39 -1.50 -14.25
C GLU A 108 13.63 -0.57 -13.31
N SER A 109 13.56 -0.92 -12.03
CA SER A 109 12.84 -0.13 -11.03
C SER A 109 13.69 1.04 -10.55
N HIS A 110 13.11 2.24 -10.56
CA HIS A 110 13.67 3.42 -9.89
C HIS A 110 13.00 3.66 -8.54
N PHE A 111 11.98 2.86 -8.21
CA PHE A 111 11.24 2.97 -6.97
C PHE A 111 12.01 2.28 -5.84
N THR A 112 12.30 3.03 -4.78
CA THR A 112 12.98 2.52 -3.60
C THR A 112 12.24 3.02 -2.36
N SER A 113 11.56 2.13 -1.65
CA SER A 113 10.82 2.47 -0.43
C SER A 113 11.70 2.54 0.83
N SER A 114 12.92 1.98 0.77
CA SER A 114 13.86 1.96 1.91
C SER A 114 14.29 3.35 2.42
N GLN A 115 13.90 4.41 1.71
CA GLN A 115 14.18 5.79 2.14
C GLN A 115 13.27 6.29 3.26
N PHE A 116 12.12 5.65 3.49
CA PHE A 116 11.12 6.15 4.45
C PHE A 116 11.29 5.58 5.86
N TYR A 117 11.87 4.40 5.99
CA TYR A 117 12.03 3.73 7.27
C TYR A 117 13.48 3.26 7.42
N LYS A 118 14.02 3.40 8.62
CA LYS A 118 15.38 2.92 8.93
C LYS A 118 15.29 1.59 9.66
N ASP A 119 16.27 0.72 9.41
CA ASP A 119 16.48 -0.47 10.22
C ASP A 119 16.81 -0.09 11.67
N ILE A 120 16.35 -0.89 12.63
CA ILE A 120 16.53 -0.65 14.06
C ILE A 120 17.29 -1.82 14.66
N GLU A 121 18.43 -1.54 15.30
CA GLU A 121 19.16 -2.54 16.08
C GLU A 121 18.41 -2.83 17.39
N VAL A 122 17.86 -4.03 17.53
CA VAL A 122 17.04 -4.42 18.68
C VAL A 122 17.88 -4.55 19.96
N GLY A 123 19.19 -4.78 19.83
CA GLY A 123 20.11 -4.84 20.97
C GLY A 123 20.28 -3.53 21.76
N ASN A 124 19.85 -2.39 21.19
CA ASN A 124 19.88 -1.08 21.81
C ASN A 124 18.52 -0.59 22.30
N LEU A 125 17.51 -1.45 22.32
CA LEU A 125 16.25 -1.08 22.97
C LEU A 125 16.52 -0.93 24.47
N PRO A 126 16.16 0.22 25.09
CA PRO A 126 16.26 0.36 26.52
C PRO A 126 15.49 -0.80 27.16
N ASN A 127 16.13 -1.45 28.14
CA ASN A 127 15.58 -2.62 28.82
C ASN A 127 14.08 -2.44 29.09
N SER A 128 13.31 -3.46 28.81
CA SER A 128 11.85 -3.53 28.96
C SER A 128 11.37 -3.35 30.43
N GLU A 129 12.27 -3.08 31.36
CA GLU A 129 11.92 -2.79 32.76
C GLU A 129 11.05 -1.53 32.95
N ILE A 130 10.96 -0.67 31.92
CA ILE A 130 10.16 0.56 32.01
C ILE A 130 8.67 0.30 31.69
N PHE A 131 8.32 -0.79 30.98
CA PHE A 131 6.92 -1.05 30.60
C PHE A 131 6.10 -1.80 31.65
N GLU A 132 6.73 -2.49 32.60
CA GLU A 132 5.99 -3.16 33.67
C GLU A 132 5.59 -2.22 34.82
N THR A 133 6.23 -1.08 34.97
CA THR A 133 5.98 -0.18 36.10
C THR A 133 4.82 0.78 35.89
N GLU A 134 4.40 1.04 34.66
CA GLU A 134 3.28 1.95 34.38
C GLU A 134 1.90 1.26 34.32
N LEU A 135 1.84 -0.06 34.16
CA LEU A 135 0.57 -0.81 34.13
C LEU A 135 0.01 -1.14 35.53
N THR A 136 0.80 -0.95 36.57
CA THR A 136 0.34 -1.20 37.99
C THR A 136 0.01 0.06 38.76
N ALA A 137 0.23 1.24 38.20
CA ALA A 137 -0.05 2.50 38.89
C ALA A 137 -1.36 3.14 38.45
N GLN A 138 -2.28 3.10 39.35
CA GLN A 138 -3.56 3.83 39.42
C GLN A 138 -4.81 3.09 38.98
N LYS A 139 -5.09 2.02 39.70
CA LYS A 139 -6.49 1.67 39.97
C LYS A 139 -7.08 2.78 40.86
N ASN A 140 -7.54 3.84 40.22
CA ASN A 140 -8.18 4.96 40.93
C ASN A 140 -9.62 4.56 41.18
N ASP A 141 -9.84 3.84 42.29
CA ASP A 141 -11.14 3.32 42.71
C ASP A 141 -12.16 4.44 43.12
N LYS A 142 -11.84 5.69 42.78
CA LYS A 142 -12.74 6.84 43.06
C LYS A 142 -14.10 6.71 42.38
N TRP A 143 -14.18 6.03 41.24
CA TRP A 143 -15.47 5.78 40.60
C TRP A 143 -16.36 4.84 41.39
N ALA A 144 -15.79 3.87 42.12
CA ALA A 144 -16.54 2.94 42.96
C ALA A 144 -17.19 3.67 44.14
N ILE A 145 -16.52 4.67 44.73
CA ILE A 145 -17.08 5.51 45.82
C ILE A 145 -18.30 6.27 45.30
N TRP A 146 -18.21 6.85 44.11
CA TRP A 146 -19.33 7.53 43.48
C TRP A 146 -20.49 6.60 43.14
N ALA A 147 -20.20 5.39 42.64
CA ALA A 147 -21.22 4.39 42.36
C ALA A 147 -21.99 3.98 43.62
N ILE A 148 -21.29 3.78 44.75
CA ILE A 148 -21.91 3.47 46.03
C ILE A 148 -22.77 4.65 46.52
N ALA A 149 -22.27 5.87 46.44
CA ALA A 149 -23.01 7.07 46.83
C ALA A 149 -24.33 7.21 46.02
N PHE A 150 -24.28 7.02 44.71
CA PHE A 150 -25.50 7.05 43.88
C PHE A 150 -26.48 5.92 44.21
N ALA A 151 -25.99 4.71 44.51
CA ALA A 151 -26.84 3.60 44.91
C ALA A 151 -27.57 3.88 46.21
N VAL A 152 -26.89 4.46 47.24
CA VAL A 152 -27.49 4.84 48.48
C VAL A 152 -28.57 5.92 48.29
N ILE A 153 -28.30 6.94 47.51
CA ILE A 153 -29.28 7.99 47.19
C ILE A 153 -30.53 7.41 46.51
N ALA A 154 -30.34 6.47 45.54
CA ALA A 154 -31.45 5.84 44.86
C ALA A 154 -32.33 5.02 45.84
N ILE A 155 -31.72 4.28 46.76
CA ILE A 155 -32.45 3.52 47.78
C ILE A 155 -33.24 4.44 48.71
N LEU A 156 -32.63 5.54 49.18
CA LEU A 156 -33.29 6.53 50.01
C LEU A 156 -34.48 7.18 49.29
N ALA A 157 -34.34 7.48 47.99
CA ALA A 157 -35.43 8.05 47.20
C ALA A 157 -36.63 7.10 47.05
N ILE A 158 -36.38 5.78 47.05
CA ILE A 158 -37.45 4.77 47.00
C ILE A 158 -38.15 4.63 48.35
N LEU A 159 -37.40 4.72 49.45
CA LEU A 159 -37.95 4.56 50.83
C LEU A 159 -38.73 5.78 51.31
N LEU A 160 -38.48 6.96 50.75
CA LEU A 160 -39.15 8.23 51.13
C LEU A 160 -40.35 8.55 50.26
N LYS A 161 -40.71 7.67 49.31
CA LYS A 161 -41.92 7.79 48.49
C LYS A 161 -43.06 6.97 49.08
#